data_70bb736545b503c0599a92fb510e8247
#
_entry.id   70bb736545b503c0599a92fb510e8247
#
_cell.length_a   1.000
_cell.length_b   1.000
_cell.length_c   1.000
_cell.angle_alpha   90.00
_cell.angle_beta   90.00
_cell.angle_gamma   90.00
#
_symmetry.space_group_name_H-M   'P 1'
#
loop_
_entity.id
_entity.type
_entity.pdbx_description
1 polymer ?
#
loop_
_entity_poly.entity_id
_entity_poly.type
_entity_poly.pdbx_seq_one_letter_code
_entity_poly.pdbx_strand_id
1 'polypeptide(L)'
;MEERTPLTMKDIAAHFGISVATVSRALKDSPRISVERRAAIQQYAREHNFTPNMIAESLRHSRIQPMKVIGVIIPEFAHYYFSSILSGIEEEASAHGYRIMVAQSNEQYEREVKICKSFYENKVCGIIVSQAKDTHRYDHFQQLIDTGIPLVFYDRICTGVNASRVVVDDYMGAFNAVSHLIETGCNRIAYYGSAMTLEISKNRYNGYKDALLKHGIQPDPELVRLCDNRTDAESITPEMLNSSAPPNGFFAVNDDTAIGILYTAKCMGFRVPEDISICGFTNGQRAVACDPMLTTVEQRGTKIGEEAADILIGHVEGTIPPGKIERRIIRTRLIIRGTTR
;
A
#
# COMPACT_ATOMS: atom_id res chain seq x y z
N MET A 1 22.36 4.18 -38.98
CA MET A 1 21.23 3.39 -38.47
C MET A 1 20.00 4.09 -38.98
N GLU A 2 19.30 3.50 -39.95
CA GLU A 2 18.01 4.04 -40.40
C GLU A 2 16.99 3.96 -39.24
N GLU A 3 16.39 5.08 -38.91
CA GLU A 3 15.25 5.12 -37.97
C GLU A 3 14.09 4.33 -38.59
N ARG A 4 13.88 3.10 -38.12
CA ARG A 4 12.71 2.31 -38.49
C ARG A 4 11.49 2.94 -37.84
N THR A 5 10.75 3.72 -38.58
CA THR A 5 9.45 4.24 -38.17
C THR A 5 8.52 3.04 -37.84
N PRO A 6 7.88 3.00 -36.68
CA PRO A 6 7.00 1.88 -36.34
C PRO A 6 5.85 1.74 -37.36
N LEU A 7 5.58 0.51 -37.81
CA LEU A 7 4.50 0.21 -38.74
C LEU A 7 3.15 0.69 -38.16
N THR A 8 2.33 1.34 -39.00
CA THR A 8 1.01 1.83 -38.59
C THR A 8 -0.12 1.03 -39.25
N MET A 9 -1.36 1.10 -38.70
CA MET A 9 -2.54 0.53 -39.39
C MET A 9 -2.76 1.09 -40.79
N LYS A 10 -2.31 2.33 -41.06
CA LYS A 10 -2.38 2.93 -42.39
C LYS A 10 -1.43 2.25 -43.38
N ASP A 11 -0.26 1.89 -42.93
CA ASP A 11 0.74 1.21 -43.77
C ASP A 11 0.28 -0.20 -44.11
N ILE A 12 -0.29 -0.93 -43.15
CA ILE A 12 -0.93 -2.25 -43.40
C ILE A 12 -2.08 -2.09 -44.38
N ALA A 13 -2.93 -1.08 -44.23
CA ALA A 13 -4.05 -0.79 -45.11
C ALA A 13 -3.57 -0.52 -46.57
N ALA A 14 -2.51 0.26 -46.70
CA ALA A 14 -1.86 0.57 -47.97
C ALA A 14 -1.27 -0.69 -48.63
N HIS A 15 -0.56 -1.52 -47.85
CA HIS A 15 0.05 -2.78 -48.34
C HIS A 15 -0.99 -3.73 -48.91
N PHE A 16 -2.15 -3.90 -48.27
CA PHE A 16 -3.22 -4.79 -48.71
C PHE A 16 -4.25 -4.13 -49.62
N GLY A 17 -4.14 -2.83 -49.92
CA GLY A 17 -5.12 -2.10 -50.73
C GLY A 17 -6.51 -2.07 -50.11
N ILE A 18 -6.62 -1.95 -48.80
CA ILE A 18 -7.89 -2.00 -48.05
C ILE A 18 -8.02 -0.79 -47.08
N SER A 19 -9.21 -0.60 -46.51
CA SER A 19 -9.41 0.44 -45.54
C SER A 19 -8.80 0.10 -44.17
N VAL A 20 -8.38 1.11 -43.40
CA VAL A 20 -7.92 0.96 -42.01
C VAL A 20 -8.96 0.26 -41.14
N ALA A 21 -10.25 0.48 -41.41
CA ALA A 21 -11.35 -0.20 -40.72
C ALA A 21 -11.36 -1.72 -41.01
N THR A 22 -10.98 -2.12 -42.23
CA THR A 22 -10.86 -3.53 -42.60
C THR A 22 -9.67 -4.19 -41.90
N VAL A 23 -8.53 -3.50 -41.81
CA VAL A 23 -7.35 -3.96 -41.04
C VAL A 23 -7.72 -4.16 -39.57
N SER A 24 -8.35 -3.18 -38.93
CA SER A 24 -8.78 -3.25 -37.53
C SER A 24 -9.73 -4.43 -37.28
N ARG A 25 -10.68 -4.70 -38.19
CA ARG A 25 -11.58 -5.86 -38.09
C ARG A 25 -10.85 -7.20 -38.25
N ALA A 26 -9.88 -7.25 -39.15
CA ALA A 26 -9.08 -8.46 -39.37
C ALA A 26 -8.21 -8.80 -38.15
N LEU A 27 -7.59 -7.80 -37.54
CA LEU A 27 -6.78 -7.98 -36.33
C LEU A 27 -7.60 -8.37 -35.10
N LYS A 28 -8.92 -8.10 -35.10
CA LYS A 28 -9.87 -8.45 -34.03
C LYS A 28 -10.67 -9.73 -34.32
N ASP A 29 -10.22 -10.57 -35.24
CA ASP A 29 -10.88 -11.81 -35.61
C ASP A 29 -12.35 -11.69 -36.05
N SER A 30 -12.73 -10.53 -36.59
CA SER A 30 -14.11 -10.29 -37.00
C SER A 30 -14.56 -11.27 -38.10
N PRO A 31 -15.70 -11.96 -37.94
CA PRO A 31 -16.25 -12.89 -38.93
C PRO A 31 -16.68 -12.19 -40.23
N ARG A 32 -16.71 -10.87 -40.26
CA ARG A 32 -17.02 -10.08 -41.46
C ARG A 32 -15.86 -10.03 -42.47
N ILE A 33 -14.69 -10.57 -42.12
CA ILE A 33 -13.52 -10.67 -43.00
C ILE A 33 -13.29 -12.16 -43.29
N SER A 34 -13.04 -12.53 -44.57
CA SER A 34 -12.75 -13.91 -44.93
C SER A 34 -11.56 -14.47 -44.17
N VAL A 35 -11.57 -15.77 -43.85
CA VAL A 35 -10.55 -16.45 -43.05
C VAL A 35 -9.16 -16.26 -43.66
N GLU A 36 -9.03 -16.41 -44.97
CA GLU A 36 -7.78 -16.26 -45.71
C GLU A 36 -7.21 -14.85 -45.61
N ARG A 37 -8.06 -13.84 -45.82
CA ARG A 37 -7.65 -12.44 -45.78
C ARG A 37 -7.29 -11.99 -44.35
N ARG A 38 -8.00 -12.49 -43.37
CA ARG A 38 -7.72 -12.24 -41.94
C ARG A 38 -6.38 -12.83 -41.54
N ALA A 39 -6.13 -14.10 -41.94
CA ALA A 39 -4.85 -14.78 -41.67
C ALA A 39 -3.65 -14.03 -42.28
N ALA A 40 -3.77 -13.60 -43.56
CA ALA A 40 -2.74 -12.87 -44.24
C ALA A 40 -2.39 -11.53 -43.54
N ILE A 41 -3.42 -10.76 -43.14
CA ILE A 41 -3.22 -9.47 -42.43
C ILE A 41 -2.58 -9.69 -41.05
N GLN A 42 -3.03 -10.71 -40.32
CA GLN A 42 -2.47 -11.04 -38.99
C GLN A 42 -1.04 -11.56 -39.08
N GLN A 43 -0.72 -12.33 -40.12
CA GLN A 43 0.64 -12.81 -40.37
C GLN A 43 1.56 -11.65 -40.68
N TYR A 44 1.19 -10.76 -41.59
CA TYR A 44 1.96 -9.57 -41.92
C TYR A 44 2.20 -8.68 -40.70
N ALA A 45 1.19 -8.46 -39.85
CA ALA A 45 1.31 -7.71 -38.63
C ALA A 45 2.32 -8.35 -37.65
N ARG A 46 2.31 -9.68 -37.49
CA ARG A 46 3.27 -10.42 -36.65
C ARG A 46 4.71 -10.31 -37.19
N GLU A 47 4.88 -10.53 -38.51
CA GLU A 47 6.22 -10.46 -39.15
C GLU A 47 6.88 -9.09 -39.01
N HIS A 48 6.07 -8.04 -38.95
CA HIS A 48 6.57 -6.67 -38.80
C HIS A 48 6.46 -6.13 -37.37
N ASN A 49 6.23 -7.00 -36.37
CA ASN A 49 6.09 -6.63 -34.95
C ASN A 49 5.06 -5.51 -34.70
N PHE A 50 4.00 -5.50 -35.52
CA PHE A 50 2.96 -4.50 -35.35
C PHE A 50 2.11 -4.78 -34.11
N THR A 51 2.07 -3.82 -33.19
CA THR A 51 1.18 -3.82 -32.04
C THR A 51 0.13 -2.70 -32.18
N PRO A 52 -1.17 -3.03 -32.17
CA PRO A 52 -2.20 -2.00 -32.22
C PRO A 52 -2.02 -0.97 -31.09
N ASN A 53 -1.97 0.33 -31.44
CA ASN A 53 -1.92 1.37 -30.44
C ASN A 53 -3.29 1.53 -29.76
N MET A 54 -3.44 0.98 -28.56
CA MET A 54 -4.68 1.00 -27.80
C MET A 54 -5.15 2.42 -27.47
N ILE A 55 -4.22 3.37 -27.32
CA ILE A 55 -4.54 4.80 -27.08
C ILE A 55 -5.21 5.42 -28.30
N ALA A 56 -4.68 5.15 -29.51
CA ALA A 56 -5.27 5.64 -30.76
C ALA A 56 -6.62 4.98 -31.07
N GLU A 57 -6.85 3.78 -30.55
CA GLU A 57 -8.10 3.04 -30.72
C GLU A 57 -9.19 3.55 -29.78
N SER A 58 -8.86 3.87 -28.53
CA SER A 58 -9.80 4.46 -27.56
C SER A 58 -10.30 5.87 -28.02
N LEU A 59 -9.44 6.64 -28.69
CA LEU A 59 -9.80 7.93 -29.23
C LEU A 59 -10.77 7.88 -30.43
N ARG A 60 -10.87 6.75 -31.14
CA ARG A 60 -11.74 6.60 -32.31
C ARG A 60 -13.15 6.10 -32.03
N HIS A 61 -13.34 5.47 -30.90
CA HIS A 61 -14.65 5.00 -30.47
C HIS A 61 -15.21 5.98 -29.46
N SER A 62 -16.29 6.68 -29.82
CA SER A 62 -17.04 7.62 -28.95
C SER A 62 -17.69 6.97 -27.71
N ARG A 63 -17.45 5.69 -27.47
CA ARG A 63 -17.63 4.99 -26.20
C ARG A 63 -16.24 4.70 -25.66
N ILE A 64 -15.72 5.64 -24.89
CA ILE A 64 -14.52 5.48 -24.10
C ILE A 64 -14.80 4.36 -23.10
N GLN A 65 -14.38 3.12 -23.43
CA GLN A 65 -14.15 2.17 -22.36
C GLN A 65 -12.97 2.77 -21.59
N PRO A 66 -13.13 3.08 -20.30
CA PRO A 66 -12.01 3.55 -19.50
C PRO A 66 -10.84 2.58 -19.68
N MET A 67 -9.64 3.12 -19.82
CA MET A 67 -8.45 2.27 -19.84
C MET A 67 -8.50 1.43 -18.56
N LYS A 68 -8.38 0.11 -18.68
CA LYS A 68 -8.31 -0.79 -17.52
C LYS A 68 -6.98 -0.63 -16.78
N VAL A 69 -6.71 0.58 -16.32
CA VAL A 69 -5.50 0.96 -15.57
C VAL A 69 -5.92 1.61 -14.26
N ILE A 70 -5.50 1.01 -13.17
CA ILE A 70 -5.69 1.49 -11.80
C ILE A 70 -4.46 2.31 -11.40
N GLY A 71 -4.65 3.53 -10.88
CA GLY A 71 -3.59 4.31 -10.26
C GLY A 71 -3.36 3.85 -8.81
N VAL A 72 -2.11 3.62 -8.43
CA VAL A 72 -1.76 3.24 -7.06
C VAL A 72 -0.75 4.24 -6.51
N ILE A 73 -1.11 4.92 -5.41
CA ILE A 73 -0.23 5.85 -4.72
C ILE A 73 0.25 5.18 -3.44
N ILE A 74 1.57 5.01 -3.34
CA ILE A 74 2.22 4.46 -2.15
C ILE A 74 3.10 5.54 -1.49
N PRO A 75 3.28 5.49 -0.16
CA PRO A 75 4.19 6.40 0.52
C PRO A 75 5.65 6.20 0.11
N GLU A 76 6.16 4.98 0.21
CA GLU A 76 7.56 4.63 -0.07
C GLU A 76 7.71 3.21 -0.64
N PHE A 77 8.54 3.05 -1.69
CA PHE A 77 8.83 1.72 -2.27
C PHE A 77 9.71 0.86 -1.36
N ALA A 78 10.60 1.47 -0.60
CA ALA A 78 11.59 0.74 0.19
C ALA A 78 10.99 -0.01 1.39
N HIS A 79 9.79 0.35 1.81
CA HIS A 79 9.15 -0.26 2.97
C HIS A 79 8.42 -1.55 2.58
N TYR A 80 8.83 -2.69 3.17
CA TYR A 80 8.28 -4.03 2.88
C TYR A 80 6.74 -4.08 2.93
N TYR A 81 6.13 -3.38 3.87
CA TYR A 81 4.68 -3.37 4.04
C TYR A 81 3.96 -2.86 2.79
N PHE A 82 4.40 -1.72 2.26
CA PHE A 82 3.79 -1.16 1.05
C PHE A 82 4.04 -2.02 -0.19
N SER A 83 5.21 -2.65 -0.30
CA SER A 83 5.47 -3.58 -1.41
C SER A 83 4.62 -4.84 -1.32
N SER A 84 4.32 -5.34 -0.11
CA SER A 84 3.40 -6.47 0.07
C SER A 84 1.94 -6.12 -0.29
N ILE A 85 1.49 -4.91 0.02
CA ILE A 85 0.18 -4.41 -0.39
C ILE A 85 0.11 -4.26 -1.91
N LEU A 86 1.16 -3.69 -2.51
CA LEU A 86 1.25 -3.54 -3.96
C LEU A 86 1.16 -4.88 -4.69
N SER A 87 1.80 -5.92 -4.15
CA SER A 87 1.68 -7.29 -4.71
C SER A 87 0.24 -7.78 -4.69
N GLY A 88 -0.49 -7.58 -3.59
CA GLY A 88 -1.91 -7.95 -3.52
C GLY A 88 -2.80 -7.15 -4.47
N ILE A 89 -2.53 -5.85 -4.63
CA ILE A 89 -3.24 -5.01 -5.59
C ILE A 89 -2.99 -5.50 -7.03
N GLU A 90 -1.74 -5.80 -7.36
CA GLU A 90 -1.35 -6.24 -8.71
C GLU A 90 -1.98 -7.59 -9.06
N GLU A 91 -1.92 -8.56 -8.15
CA GLU A 91 -2.48 -9.90 -8.34
C GLU A 91 -3.99 -9.83 -8.58
N GLU A 92 -4.74 -9.11 -7.73
CA GLU A 92 -6.19 -8.95 -7.87
C GLU A 92 -6.56 -8.17 -9.14
N ALA A 93 -5.85 -7.07 -9.44
CA ALA A 93 -6.05 -6.28 -10.64
C ALA A 93 -5.81 -7.12 -11.91
N SER A 94 -4.71 -7.87 -11.94
CA SER A 94 -4.33 -8.74 -13.07
C SER A 94 -5.34 -9.83 -13.32
N ALA A 95 -5.87 -10.47 -12.26
CA ALA A 95 -6.92 -11.49 -12.34
C ALA A 95 -8.20 -10.97 -13.03
N HIS A 96 -8.51 -9.68 -12.88
CA HIS A 96 -9.65 -9.01 -13.51
C HIS A 96 -9.32 -8.29 -14.83
N GLY A 97 -8.10 -8.47 -15.35
CA GLY A 97 -7.63 -7.89 -16.61
C GLY A 97 -7.34 -6.39 -16.53
N TYR A 98 -7.09 -5.86 -15.33
CA TYR A 98 -6.58 -4.51 -15.10
C TYR A 98 -5.06 -4.50 -15.04
N ARG A 99 -4.49 -3.34 -15.32
CA ARG A 99 -3.07 -3.03 -15.08
C ARG A 99 -2.97 -1.98 -13.99
N ILE A 100 -1.83 -1.89 -13.34
CA ILE A 100 -1.57 -0.86 -12.36
C ILE A 100 -0.55 0.16 -12.87
N MET A 101 -0.74 1.43 -12.50
CA MET A 101 0.22 2.51 -12.65
C MET A 101 0.60 2.97 -11.24
N VAL A 102 1.85 2.77 -10.85
CA VAL A 102 2.31 3.02 -9.49
C VAL A 102 3.10 4.32 -9.41
N ALA A 103 2.83 5.12 -8.39
CA ALA A 103 3.60 6.31 -8.07
C ALA A 103 3.84 6.42 -6.56
N GLN A 104 4.98 7.03 -6.18
CA GLN A 104 5.40 7.20 -4.81
C GLN A 104 5.29 8.67 -4.38
N SER A 105 4.59 8.93 -3.27
CA SER A 105 4.44 10.29 -2.72
C SER A 105 5.69 10.78 -1.97
N ASN A 106 6.56 9.89 -1.51
CA ASN A 106 7.69 10.20 -0.61
C ASN A 106 7.24 10.95 0.65
N GLU A 107 6.07 10.61 1.16
CA GLU A 107 5.47 11.24 2.35
C GLU A 107 5.21 12.75 2.20
N GLN A 108 5.17 13.29 0.96
CA GLN A 108 5.06 14.71 0.66
C GLN A 108 3.69 15.03 0.05
N TYR A 109 2.97 15.97 0.67
CA TYR A 109 1.67 16.46 0.20
C TYR A 109 1.71 16.97 -1.25
N GLU A 110 2.68 17.85 -1.56
CA GLU A 110 2.79 18.46 -2.89
C GLU A 110 3.01 17.40 -4.01
N ARG A 111 3.72 16.33 -3.67
CA ARG A 111 3.96 15.24 -4.61
C ARG A 111 2.72 14.38 -4.78
N GLU A 112 1.99 14.11 -3.71
CA GLU A 112 0.71 13.39 -3.74
C GLU A 112 -0.31 14.12 -4.63
N VAL A 113 -0.43 15.46 -4.49
CA VAL A 113 -1.28 16.30 -5.34
C VAL A 113 -0.90 16.17 -6.82
N LYS A 114 0.40 16.27 -7.15
CA LYS A 114 0.89 16.14 -8.54
C LYS A 114 0.60 14.74 -9.12
N ILE A 115 0.72 13.70 -8.33
CA ILE A 115 0.41 12.31 -8.74
C ILE A 115 -1.08 12.16 -9.02
N CYS A 116 -1.94 12.64 -8.14
CA CYS A 116 -3.40 12.64 -8.35
C CYS A 116 -3.79 13.32 -9.68
N LYS A 117 -3.22 14.50 -9.94
CA LYS A 117 -3.42 15.20 -11.20
C LYS A 117 -2.93 14.39 -12.40
N SER A 118 -1.72 13.82 -12.32
CA SER A 118 -1.15 12.99 -13.39
C SER A 118 -2.03 11.77 -13.69
N PHE A 119 -2.53 11.07 -12.66
CA PHE A 119 -3.42 9.93 -12.84
C PHE A 119 -4.75 10.34 -13.50
N TYR A 120 -5.31 11.47 -13.11
CA TYR A 120 -6.49 12.03 -13.77
C TYR A 120 -6.23 12.31 -15.27
N GLU A 121 -5.12 12.95 -15.58
CA GLU A 121 -4.73 13.27 -16.97
C GLU A 121 -4.46 12.01 -17.81
N ASN A 122 -3.90 10.96 -17.20
CA ASN A 122 -3.66 9.66 -17.82
C ASN A 122 -4.90 8.75 -17.88
N LYS A 123 -6.09 9.24 -17.46
CA LYS A 123 -7.37 8.53 -17.55
C LYS A 123 -7.36 7.17 -16.86
N VAL A 124 -6.73 7.05 -15.69
CA VAL A 124 -6.89 5.84 -14.87
C VAL A 124 -8.37 5.64 -14.53
N CYS A 125 -8.81 4.38 -14.41
CA CYS A 125 -10.21 4.08 -14.14
C CYS A 125 -10.60 4.24 -12.65
N GLY A 126 -9.62 4.35 -11.77
CA GLY A 126 -9.77 4.54 -10.34
C GLY A 126 -8.42 4.63 -9.66
N ILE A 127 -8.40 5.05 -8.39
CA ILE A 127 -7.17 5.26 -7.63
C ILE A 127 -7.24 4.55 -6.27
N ILE A 128 -6.18 3.81 -5.93
CA ILE A 128 -5.93 3.23 -4.61
C ILE A 128 -4.80 4.02 -3.96
N VAL A 129 -5.00 4.56 -2.77
CA VAL A 129 -4.04 5.49 -2.15
C VAL A 129 -3.86 5.26 -0.65
N SER A 130 -2.61 5.27 -0.20
CA SER A 130 -2.25 5.51 1.20
C SER A 130 -1.78 6.96 1.32
N GLN A 131 -2.46 7.72 2.17
CA GLN A 131 -2.20 9.15 2.38
C GLN A 131 -0.76 9.38 2.84
N ALA A 132 -0.10 10.42 2.32
CA ALA A 132 1.20 10.85 2.82
C ALA A 132 1.11 11.40 4.25
N LYS A 133 2.16 11.24 5.05
CA LYS A 133 2.21 11.76 6.44
C LYS A 133 2.01 13.27 6.50
N ASP A 134 2.51 13.98 5.49
CA ASP A 134 2.47 15.44 5.39
C ASP A 134 1.12 15.97 4.85
N THR A 135 0.19 15.09 4.47
CA THR A 135 -1.09 15.50 3.92
C THR A 135 -1.96 16.17 4.98
N HIS A 136 -2.21 17.45 4.80
CA HIS A 136 -2.97 18.31 5.70
C HIS A 136 -4.19 18.97 5.03
N ARG A 137 -4.33 18.83 3.69
CA ARG A 137 -5.48 19.27 2.88
C ARG A 137 -5.93 18.14 1.97
N TYR A 138 -7.20 18.12 1.62
CA TYR A 138 -7.83 16.98 0.94
C TYR A 138 -8.51 17.35 -0.37
N ASP A 139 -8.34 18.60 -0.83
CA ASP A 139 -9.00 19.12 -2.02
C ASP A 139 -8.70 18.26 -3.28
N HIS A 140 -7.48 17.78 -3.41
CA HIS A 140 -7.06 16.95 -4.55
C HIS A 140 -7.78 15.58 -4.58
N PHE A 141 -8.08 15.00 -3.44
CA PHE A 141 -8.89 13.77 -3.36
C PHE A 141 -10.36 14.06 -3.64
N GLN A 142 -10.90 15.16 -3.08
CA GLN A 142 -12.27 15.55 -3.33
C GLN A 142 -12.52 15.86 -4.80
N GLN A 143 -11.61 16.56 -5.47
CA GLN A 143 -11.68 16.82 -6.92
C GLN A 143 -11.75 15.54 -7.76
N LEU A 144 -11.00 14.49 -7.40
CA LEU A 144 -11.09 13.20 -8.10
C LEU A 144 -12.49 12.59 -7.97
N ILE A 145 -13.05 12.58 -6.76
CA ILE A 145 -14.40 12.06 -6.50
C ILE A 145 -15.45 12.86 -7.26
N ASP A 146 -15.37 14.20 -7.24
CA ASP A 146 -16.29 15.09 -7.93
C ASP A 146 -16.27 14.90 -9.45
N THR A 147 -15.14 14.45 -10.01
CA THR A 147 -15.03 14.07 -11.42
C THR A 147 -15.49 12.66 -11.73
N GLY A 148 -15.96 11.90 -10.71
CA GLY A 148 -16.48 10.55 -10.87
C GLY A 148 -15.42 9.45 -10.87
N ILE A 149 -14.17 9.75 -10.50
CA ILE A 149 -13.11 8.73 -10.37
C ILE A 149 -13.25 8.04 -9.02
N PRO A 150 -13.46 6.71 -8.98
CA PRO A 150 -13.48 5.94 -7.75
C PRO A 150 -12.15 6.05 -6.99
N LEU A 151 -12.23 6.27 -5.68
CA LEU A 151 -11.09 6.38 -4.78
C LEU A 151 -11.23 5.38 -3.63
N VAL A 152 -10.17 4.61 -3.36
CA VAL A 152 -10.09 3.69 -2.23
C VAL A 152 -8.85 3.99 -1.41
N PHE A 153 -9.03 4.32 -0.15
CA PHE A 153 -7.91 4.46 0.78
C PHE A 153 -7.50 3.11 1.35
N TYR A 154 -6.21 2.94 1.59
CA TYR A 154 -5.69 1.82 2.37
C TYR A 154 -4.69 2.30 3.42
N ASP A 155 -4.57 1.55 4.52
CA ASP A 155 -3.66 1.83 5.64
C ASP A 155 -3.89 3.23 6.23
N ARG A 156 -3.31 4.28 5.65
CA ARG A 156 -3.52 5.67 6.05
C ARG A 156 -4.67 6.29 5.28
N ILE A 157 -5.69 6.67 6.00
CA ILE A 157 -6.96 7.14 5.44
C ILE A 157 -7.15 8.63 5.67
N CYS A 158 -7.79 9.28 4.71
CA CYS A 158 -8.31 10.62 4.86
C CYS A 158 -9.72 10.57 5.45
N THR A 159 -9.93 11.16 6.63
CA THR A 159 -11.25 11.24 7.26
C THR A 159 -12.10 12.40 6.74
N GLY A 160 -11.48 13.38 6.09
CA GLY A 160 -12.14 14.54 5.49
C GLY A 160 -12.78 14.28 4.13
N VAL A 161 -12.61 13.08 3.57
CA VAL A 161 -13.13 12.70 2.25
C VAL A 161 -13.97 11.43 2.35
N ASN A 162 -15.10 11.43 1.66
CA ASN A 162 -16.06 10.33 1.72
C ASN A 162 -15.73 9.27 0.65
N ALA A 163 -14.80 8.35 0.99
CA ALA A 163 -14.33 7.30 0.09
C ALA A 163 -14.25 5.93 0.80
N SER A 164 -14.26 4.87 -0.01
CA SER A 164 -14.07 3.50 0.47
C SER A 164 -12.68 3.31 1.07
N ARG A 165 -12.53 2.36 2.00
CA ARG A 165 -11.28 2.17 2.72
C ARG A 165 -11.04 0.74 3.19
N VAL A 166 -9.78 0.34 3.19
CA VAL A 166 -9.31 -0.91 3.78
C VAL A 166 -8.23 -0.58 4.81
N VAL A 167 -8.46 -0.96 6.05
CA VAL A 167 -7.55 -0.70 7.17
C VAL A 167 -7.28 -1.97 7.95
N VAL A 168 -6.25 -1.96 8.77
CA VAL A 168 -6.04 -3.03 9.77
C VAL A 168 -6.67 -2.64 11.10
N ASP A 169 -6.89 -3.63 11.96
CA ASP A 169 -7.28 -3.40 13.35
C ASP A 169 -6.03 -3.03 14.17
N ASP A 170 -5.58 -1.79 13.98
CA ASP A 170 -4.39 -1.25 14.64
C ASP A 170 -4.54 -1.21 16.16
N TYR A 171 -5.76 -0.90 16.65
CA TYR A 171 -6.04 -0.85 18.07
C TYR A 171 -5.86 -2.23 18.72
N MET A 172 -6.52 -3.26 18.20
CA MET A 172 -6.42 -4.60 18.74
C MET A 172 -5.03 -5.21 18.54
N GLY A 173 -4.35 -4.88 17.44
CA GLY A 173 -2.96 -5.28 17.22
C GLY A 173 -2.04 -4.75 18.32
N ALA A 174 -2.11 -3.46 18.62
CA ALA A 174 -1.33 -2.83 19.68
C ALA A 174 -1.74 -3.34 21.07
N PHE A 175 -3.04 -3.45 21.33
CA PHE A 175 -3.56 -3.95 22.59
C PHE A 175 -3.04 -5.37 22.91
N ASN A 176 -3.09 -6.28 21.92
CA ASN A 176 -2.60 -7.65 22.09
C ASN A 176 -1.09 -7.72 22.25
N ALA A 177 -0.32 -6.89 21.51
CA ALA A 177 1.13 -6.82 21.62
C ALA A 177 1.57 -6.40 23.04
N VAL A 178 0.95 -5.34 23.56
CA VAL A 178 1.27 -4.80 24.88
C VAL A 178 0.78 -5.74 26.00
N SER A 179 -0.42 -6.32 25.86
CA SER A 179 -0.90 -7.34 26.80
C SER A 179 0.08 -8.52 26.89
N HIS A 180 0.59 -9.01 25.74
CA HIS A 180 1.59 -10.06 25.71
C HIS A 180 2.88 -9.66 26.45
N LEU A 181 3.40 -8.47 26.23
CA LEU A 181 4.57 -7.98 26.98
C LEU A 181 4.34 -7.99 28.49
N ILE A 182 3.15 -7.57 28.94
CA ILE A 182 2.80 -7.57 30.38
C ILE A 182 2.68 -9.00 30.91
N GLU A 183 1.96 -9.86 30.21
CA GLU A 183 1.73 -11.26 30.59
C GLU A 183 3.04 -12.06 30.65
N THR A 184 4.05 -11.65 29.89
CA THR A 184 5.41 -12.24 29.93
C THR A 184 6.36 -11.56 30.91
N GLY A 185 5.86 -10.66 31.76
CA GLY A 185 6.57 -10.11 32.93
C GLY A 185 7.12 -8.70 32.75
N CYS A 186 6.79 -8.00 31.68
CA CYS A 186 7.13 -6.59 31.56
C CYS A 186 6.15 -5.74 32.40
N ASN A 187 6.69 -4.85 33.22
CA ASN A 187 5.92 -3.96 34.10
C ASN A 187 6.14 -2.47 33.79
N ARG A 188 7.15 -2.16 32.99
CA ARG A 188 7.43 -0.80 32.51
C ARG A 188 7.72 -0.83 31.01
N ILE A 189 6.72 -0.45 30.21
CA ILE A 189 6.74 -0.62 28.76
C ILE A 189 6.82 0.73 28.06
N ALA A 190 7.87 0.93 27.28
CA ALA A 190 8.02 2.13 26.42
C ALA A 190 7.24 1.94 25.10
N TYR A 191 6.64 3.04 24.64
CA TYR A 191 5.97 3.16 23.35
C TYR A 191 6.76 4.06 22.42
N TYR A 192 7.21 3.51 21.29
CA TYR A 192 7.84 4.27 20.22
C TYR A 192 6.88 4.37 19.04
N GLY A 193 6.37 5.58 18.80
CA GLY A 193 5.24 5.84 17.92
C GLY A 193 5.43 6.94 16.90
N SER A 194 4.56 6.97 15.92
CA SER A 194 4.48 8.04 14.91
C SER A 194 3.65 9.23 15.41
N ALA A 195 3.70 10.34 14.65
CA ALA A 195 2.91 11.53 14.92
C ALA A 195 1.40 11.23 15.03
N MET A 196 0.74 11.84 16.03
CA MET A 196 -0.67 11.63 16.35
C MET A 196 -1.65 12.28 15.35
N THR A 197 -1.17 12.79 14.23
CA THR A 197 -2.00 13.30 13.14
C THR A 197 -2.68 12.19 12.35
N LEU A 198 -2.08 10.99 12.33
CA LEU A 198 -2.58 9.83 11.61
C LEU A 198 -3.51 8.98 12.50
N GLU A 199 -4.60 8.48 11.93
CA GLU A 199 -5.54 7.61 12.64
C GLU A 199 -4.88 6.30 13.11
N ILE A 200 -4.00 5.71 12.30
CA ILE A 200 -3.23 4.52 12.70
C ILE A 200 -2.40 4.77 13.97
N SER A 201 -1.77 5.95 14.09
CA SER A 201 -0.96 6.30 15.27
C SER A 201 -1.82 6.44 16.51
N LYS A 202 -2.98 7.10 16.40
CA LYS A 202 -3.95 7.22 17.50
C LYS A 202 -4.45 5.85 17.95
N ASN A 203 -4.80 4.98 17.00
CA ASN A 203 -5.33 3.65 17.31
C ASN A 203 -4.29 2.78 18.00
N ARG A 204 -3.04 2.74 17.52
CA ARG A 204 -1.95 1.99 18.17
C ARG A 204 -1.64 2.54 19.57
N TYR A 205 -1.57 3.86 19.72
CA TYR A 205 -1.37 4.48 21.03
C TYR A 205 -2.52 4.18 22.02
N ASN A 206 -3.78 4.26 21.56
CA ASN A 206 -4.91 3.91 22.40
C ASN A 206 -4.90 2.44 22.80
N GLY A 207 -4.56 1.52 21.88
CA GLY A 207 -4.37 0.12 22.18
C GLY A 207 -3.28 -0.12 23.23
N TYR A 208 -2.12 0.54 23.10
CA TYR A 208 -1.06 0.53 24.11
C TYR A 208 -1.55 1.00 25.48
N LYS A 209 -2.17 2.18 25.54
CA LYS A 209 -2.65 2.78 26.77
C LYS A 209 -3.70 1.90 27.46
N ASP A 210 -4.69 1.41 26.71
CA ASP A 210 -5.79 0.64 27.26
C ASP A 210 -5.35 -0.76 27.69
N ALA A 211 -4.34 -1.35 27.06
CA ALA A 211 -3.71 -2.58 27.53
C ALA A 211 -3.03 -2.39 28.89
N LEU A 212 -2.26 -1.30 29.07
CA LEU A 212 -1.66 -0.97 30.36
C LEU A 212 -2.72 -0.84 31.46
N LEU A 213 -3.76 -0.03 31.20
CA LEU A 213 -4.85 0.23 32.14
C LEU A 213 -5.62 -1.05 32.52
N LYS A 214 -5.87 -1.94 31.53
CA LYS A 214 -6.52 -3.23 31.79
C LYS A 214 -5.75 -4.12 32.76
N HIS A 215 -4.41 -4.04 32.69
CA HIS A 215 -3.51 -4.80 33.58
C HIS A 215 -3.12 -4.02 34.85
N GLY A 216 -3.78 -2.90 35.15
CA GLY A 216 -3.52 -2.11 36.36
C GLY A 216 -2.25 -1.26 36.33
N ILE A 217 -1.63 -1.08 35.19
CA ILE A 217 -0.43 -0.25 35.00
C ILE A 217 -0.88 1.14 34.52
N GLN A 218 -0.43 2.20 35.23
CA GLN A 218 -0.71 3.56 34.79
C GLN A 218 0.22 3.95 33.62
N PRO A 219 -0.32 4.51 32.53
CA PRO A 219 0.49 5.03 31.44
C PRO A 219 1.42 6.14 31.92
N ASP A 220 2.70 6.03 31.59
CA ASP A 220 3.72 7.01 31.93
C ASP A 220 4.12 7.81 30.67
N PRO A 221 3.85 9.13 30.60
CA PRO A 221 4.23 9.94 29.44
C PRO A 221 5.73 9.94 29.15
N GLU A 222 6.59 9.72 30.17
CA GLU A 222 8.04 9.64 29.98
C GLU A 222 8.48 8.42 29.17
N LEU A 223 7.63 7.40 29.04
CA LEU A 223 7.88 6.20 28.25
C LEU A 223 7.38 6.32 26.80
N VAL A 224 6.76 7.43 26.42
CA VAL A 224 6.23 7.65 25.07
C VAL A 224 7.21 8.52 24.27
N ARG A 225 7.63 8.02 23.11
CA ARG A 225 8.55 8.74 22.21
C ARG A 225 7.99 8.78 20.78
N LEU A 226 8.14 9.92 20.12
CA LEU A 226 7.94 10.03 18.67
C LEU A 226 9.18 9.46 17.99
N CYS A 227 9.04 8.24 17.46
CA CYS A 227 10.11 7.48 16.88
C CYS A 227 9.49 6.37 16.00
N ASP A 228 9.54 6.52 14.69
CA ASP A 228 8.90 5.58 13.77
C ASP A 228 9.86 5.05 12.69
N ASN A 229 11.15 5.17 12.91
CA ASN A 229 12.20 4.62 12.06
C ASN A 229 13.40 4.12 12.88
N ARG A 230 14.27 3.37 12.21
CA ARG A 230 15.43 2.73 12.84
C ARG A 230 16.43 3.75 13.40
N THR A 231 16.77 4.77 12.63
CA THR A 231 17.81 5.76 13.00
C THR A 231 17.42 6.52 14.27
N ASP A 232 16.16 6.96 14.36
CA ASP A 232 15.66 7.65 15.54
C ASP A 232 15.64 6.69 16.75
N ALA A 233 15.26 5.43 16.56
CA ALA A 233 15.29 4.42 17.61
C ALA A 233 16.72 4.21 18.14
N GLU A 234 17.71 4.09 17.28
CA GLU A 234 19.12 3.98 17.67
C GLU A 234 19.62 5.20 18.45
N SER A 235 19.11 6.39 18.13
CA SER A 235 19.46 7.63 18.81
C SER A 235 18.79 7.81 20.20
N ILE A 236 17.51 7.44 20.33
CA ILE A 236 16.69 7.69 21.53
C ILE A 236 16.84 6.57 22.57
N THR A 237 17.03 5.33 22.14
CA THR A 237 17.05 4.17 23.04
C THR A 237 18.14 4.23 24.13
N PRO A 238 19.38 4.73 23.87
CA PRO A 238 20.39 4.84 24.93
C PRO A 238 19.95 5.71 26.11
N GLU A 239 19.30 6.84 25.86
CA GLU A 239 18.78 7.71 26.92
C GLU A 239 17.71 6.99 27.74
N MET A 240 16.78 6.31 27.05
CA MET A 240 15.71 5.57 27.69
C MET A 240 16.23 4.45 28.62
N LEU A 241 17.23 3.69 28.14
CA LEU A 241 17.83 2.59 28.90
C LEU A 241 18.75 3.04 30.03
N ASN A 242 19.34 4.23 29.96
CA ASN A 242 20.17 4.83 31.03
C ASN A 242 19.36 5.68 32.01
N SER A 243 18.04 5.76 31.88
CA SER A 243 17.19 6.50 32.82
C SER A 243 17.22 5.89 34.22
N SER A 244 16.79 6.65 35.23
CA SER A 244 16.74 6.17 36.63
C SER A 244 15.79 4.99 36.84
N ALA A 245 14.82 4.83 35.96
CA ALA A 245 13.86 3.73 35.95
C ALA A 245 13.65 3.24 34.49
N PRO A 246 14.58 2.44 33.96
CA PRO A 246 14.51 2.01 32.57
C PRO A 246 13.31 1.09 32.30
N PRO A 247 12.74 1.11 31.09
CA PRO A 247 11.73 0.14 30.70
C PRO A 247 12.34 -1.26 30.52
N ASN A 248 11.54 -2.28 30.82
CA ASN A 248 11.87 -3.67 30.55
C ASN A 248 11.05 -4.27 29.40
N GLY A 249 10.20 -3.46 28.76
CA GLY A 249 9.45 -3.80 27.57
C GLY A 249 9.41 -2.64 26.60
N PHE A 250 9.41 -2.93 25.30
CA PHE A 250 9.27 -1.94 24.23
C PHE A 250 8.20 -2.39 23.25
N PHE A 251 7.24 -1.52 22.98
CA PHE A 251 6.33 -1.66 21.86
C PHE A 251 6.62 -0.59 20.81
N ALA A 252 7.07 -1.03 19.64
CA ALA A 252 7.41 -0.16 18.51
C ALA A 252 6.34 -0.24 17.43
N VAL A 253 5.97 0.89 16.85
CA VAL A 253 4.91 0.99 15.83
C VAL A 253 5.22 0.31 14.51
N ASN A 254 6.47 -0.05 14.27
CA ASN A 254 6.89 -0.85 13.13
C ASN A 254 8.15 -1.68 13.45
N ASP A 255 8.46 -2.64 12.57
CA ASP A 255 9.59 -3.55 12.75
C ASP A 255 10.94 -2.83 12.61
N ASP A 256 11.07 -1.81 11.78
CA ASP A 256 12.32 -1.08 11.60
C ASP A 256 12.71 -0.33 12.88
N THR A 257 11.75 0.30 13.55
CA THR A 257 11.93 0.91 14.88
C THR A 257 12.31 -0.15 15.92
N ALA A 258 11.60 -1.29 15.95
CA ALA A 258 11.89 -2.39 16.87
C ALA A 258 13.30 -2.95 16.69
N ILE A 259 13.79 -3.06 15.46
CA ILE A 259 15.15 -3.51 15.13
C ILE A 259 16.19 -2.49 15.60
N GLY A 260 15.89 -1.18 15.48
CA GLY A 260 16.75 -0.13 16.03
C GLY A 260 16.90 -0.26 17.57
N ILE A 261 15.79 -0.51 18.27
CA ILE A 261 15.81 -0.79 19.72
C ILE A 261 16.63 -2.05 20.02
N LEU A 262 16.40 -3.16 19.31
CA LEU A 262 17.10 -4.42 19.48
C LEU A 262 18.62 -4.26 19.29
N TYR A 263 19.02 -3.60 18.20
CA TYR A 263 20.42 -3.33 17.90
C TYR A 263 21.09 -2.53 19.04
N THR A 264 20.47 -1.44 19.46
CA THR A 264 20.99 -0.57 20.50
C THR A 264 21.08 -1.28 21.85
N ALA A 265 20.03 -2.00 22.25
CA ALA A 265 20.01 -2.76 23.49
C ALA A 265 21.17 -3.78 23.53
N LYS A 266 21.40 -4.53 22.46
CA LYS A 266 22.53 -5.49 22.37
C LYS A 266 23.89 -4.77 22.41
N CYS A 267 24.07 -3.64 21.75
CA CYS A 267 25.29 -2.84 21.80
C CYS A 267 25.59 -2.32 23.23
N MET A 268 24.55 -2.04 24.02
CA MET A 268 24.68 -1.65 25.41
C MET A 268 24.83 -2.82 26.39
N GLY A 269 24.83 -4.07 25.89
CA GLY A 269 25.05 -5.27 26.71
C GLY A 269 23.77 -5.85 27.34
N PHE A 270 22.58 -5.37 27.00
CA PHE A 270 21.32 -5.95 27.45
C PHE A 270 21.03 -7.26 26.73
N ARG A 271 20.52 -8.24 27.44
CA ARG A 271 20.04 -9.50 26.89
C ARG A 271 18.58 -9.36 26.46
N VAL A 272 18.28 -9.82 25.27
CA VAL A 272 16.91 -9.86 24.74
C VAL A 272 16.56 -11.32 24.50
N PRO A 273 15.52 -11.89 25.13
CA PRO A 273 14.44 -11.19 25.87
C PRO A 273 14.65 -11.08 27.40
N GLU A 274 15.76 -11.57 27.98
CA GLU A 274 15.90 -11.78 29.43
C GLU A 274 15.89 -10.47 30.24
N ASP A 275 16.54 -9.42 29.76
CA ASP A 275 16.57 -8.10 30.42
C ASP A 275 15.50 -7.17 29.84
N ILE A 276 15.28 -7.23 28.53
CA ILE A 276 14.38 -6.35 27.77
C ILE A 276 13.59 -7.20 26.76
N SER A 277 12.27 -7.08 26.76
CA SER A 277 11.40 -7.65 25.73
C SER A 277 11.01 -6.58 24.69
N ILE A 278 10.96 -6.96 23.40
CA ILE A 278 10.70 -6.04 22.29
C ILE A 278 9.62 -6.63 21.37
N CYS A 279 8.58 -5.84 21.09
CA CYS A 279 7.54 -6.18 20.14
C CYS A 279 7.42 -5.11 19.05
N GLY A 280 7.45 -5.53 17.79
CA GLY A 280 7.26 -4.68 16.60
C GLY A 280 5.84 -4.73 16.05
N PHE A 281 5.69 -4.17 14.84
CA PHE A 281 4.44 -4.13 14.10
C PHE A 281 4.75 -4.16 12.60
N THR A 282 4.24 -5.11 11.86
CA THR A 282 4.28 -5.32 10.39
C THR A 282 4.46 -6.80 10.03
N ASN A 283 5.36 -7.54 10.71
CA ASN A 283 5.84 -8.87 10.34
C ASN A 283 6.55 -8.87 8.98
N GLY A 284 7.48 -7.92 8.81
CA GLY A 284 8.30 -7.81 7.60
C GLY A 284 9.44 -8.84 7.56
N GLN A 285 10.12 -8.95 6.41
CA GLN A 285 11.25 -9.88 6.23
C GLN A 285 12.37 -9.67 7.25
N ARG A 286 12.59 -8.45 7.70
CA ARG A 286 13.61 -8.12 8.71
C ARG A 286 13.29 -8.72 10.08
N ALA A 287 12.01 -8.95 10.38
CA ALA A 287 11.59 -9.55 11.64
C ALA A 287 12.10 -10.99 11.83
N VAL A 288 12.33 -11.71 10.73
CA VAL A 288 12.89 -13.09 10.74
C VAL A 288 14.39 -13.13 10.44
N ALA A 289 14.98 -12.01 10.01
CA ALA A 289 16.39 -11.89 9.68
C ALA A 289 17.25 -11.35 10.83
N CYS A 290 16.64 -10.88 11.92
CA CYS A 290 17.34 -10.44 13.13
C CYS A 290 17.51 -11.59 14.15
N ASP A 291 18.47 -11.43 15.06
CA ASP A 291 18.75 -12.39 16.14
C ASP A 291 18.72 -11.67 17.49
N PRO A 292 17.85 -12.10 18.42
CA PRO A 292 16.74 -13.06 18.24
C PRO A 292 15.67 -12.54 17.26
N MET A 293 14.92 -13.47 16.61
CA MET A 293 13.83 -13.11 15.70
C MET A 293 12.75 -12.30 16.42
N LEU A 294 12.24 -11.27 15.76
CA LEU A 294 11.35 -10.26 16.33
C LEU A 294 9.91 -10.78 16.51
N THR A 295 9.41 -10.68 17.74
CA THR A 295 7.97 -10.73 18.04
C THR A 295 7.31 -9.48 17.45
N THR A 296 6.25 -9.67 16.65
CA THR A 296 5.65 -8.56 15.90
C THR A 296 4.18 -8.81 15.59
N VAL A 297 3.44 -7.74 15.31
CA VAL A 297 2.05 -7.82 14.87
C VAL A 297 2.01 -7.89 13.34
N GLU A 298 1.44 -8.96 12.79
CA GLU A 298 1.24 -9.13 11.36
C GLU A 298 0.06 -8.32 10.85
N GLN A 299 0.30 -7.44 9.86
CA GLN A 299 -0.71 -6.59 9.23
C GLN A 299 -1.37 -7.21 7.99
N ARG A 300 -0.82 -8.29 7.46
CA ARG A 300 -1.33 -9.01 6.28
C ARG A 300 -1.45 -8.10 5.03
N GLY A 301 -0.35 -7.44 4.67
CA GLY A 301 -0.32 -6.44 3.60
C GLY A 301 -0.91 -6.91 2.27
N THR A 302 -0.57 -8.12 1.80
CA THR A 302 -1.15 -8.70 0.57
C THR A 302 -2.69 -8.70 0.63
N LYS A 303 -3.28 -9.11 1.77
CA LYS A 303 -4.74 -9.13 1.93
C LYS A 303 -5.36 -7.73 1.88
N ILE A 304 -4.69 -6.72 2.39
CA ILE A 304 -5.12 -5.32 2.27
C ILE A 304 -5.16 -4.91 0.80
N GLY A 305 -4.13 -5.27 0.04
CA GLY A 305 -4.03 -4.98 -1.39
C GLY A 305 -5.15 -5.63 -2.20
N GLU A 306 -5.39 -6.93 -2.01
CA GLU A 306 -6.49 -7.68 -2.62
C GLU A 306 -7.84 -6.99 -2.36
N GLU A 307 -8.16 -6.71 -1.09
CA GLU A 307 -9.44 -6.11 -0.71
C GLU A 307 -9.60 -4.67 -1.25
N ALA A 308 -8.51 -3.90 -1.33
CA ALA A 308 -8.56 -2.56 -1.90
C ALA A 308 -8.81 -2.58 -3.42
N ALA A 309 -8.18 -3.51 -4.12
CA ALA A 309 -8.39 -3.71 -5.55
C ALA A 309 -9.81 -4.23 -5.85
N ASP A 310 -10.31 -5.22 -5.09
CA ASP A 310 -11.66 -5.75 -5.23
C ASP A 310 -12.73 -4.65 -5.05
N ILE A 311 -12.61 -3.80 -4.01
CA ILE A 311 -13.51 -2.66 -3.83
C ILE A 311 -13.45 -1.70 -5.01
N LEU A 312 -12.23 -1.34 -5.46
CA LEU A 312 -12.09 -0.38 -6.57
C LEU A 312 -12.67 -0.93 -7.87
N ILE A 313 -12.38 -2.19 -8.20
CA ILE A 313 -12.93 -2.87 -9.36
C ILE A 313 -14.45 -2.94 -9.27
N GLY A 314 -14.99 -3.25 -8.10
CA GLY A 314 -16.42 -3.25 -7.85
C GLY A 314 -17.09 -1.90 -8.15
N HIS A 315 -16.45 -0.78 -7.80
CA HIS A 315 -16.92 0.56 -8.16
C HIS A 315 -16.82 0.82 -9.67
N VAL A 316 -15.72 0.43 -10.30
CA VAL A 316 -15.48 0.64 -11.75
C VAL A 316 -16.46 -0.17 -12.60
N GLU A 317 -16.73 -1.41 -12.21
CA GLU A 317 -17.62 -2.34 -12.94
C GLU A 317 -19.11 -2.16 -12.55
N GLY A 318 -19.39 -1.34 -11.53
CA GLY A 318 -20.75 -1.03 -11.07
C GLY A 318 -21.40 -2.13 -10.22
N THR A 319 -20.65 -3.11 -9.73
CA THR A 319 -21.13 -4.11 -8.75
C THR A 319 -21.30 -3.48 -7.37
N ILE A 320 -20.52 -2.44 -7.07
CA ILE A 320 -20.73 -1.55 -5.93
C ILE A 320 -21.44 -0.29 -6.45
N PRO A 321 -22.65 0.01 -5.99
CA PRO A 321 -23.43 1.16 -6.47
C PRO A 321 -22.69 2.49 -6.26
N PRO A 322 -22.90 3.49 -7.14
CA PRO A 322 -22.35 4.84 -6.96
C PRO A 322 -22.77 5.44 -5.59
N GLY A 323 -21.82 6.06 -4.91
CA GLY A 323 -22.03 6.67 -3.59
C GLY A 323 -22.02 5.70 -2.41
N LYS A 324 -22.03 4.38 -2.64
CA LYS A 324 -21.82 3.41 -1.56
C LYS A 324 -20.38 3.41 -1.12
N ILE A 325 -20.14 3.48 0.19
CA ILE A 325 -18.81 3.45 0.79
C ILE A 325 -18.61 2.09 1.46
N GLU A 326 -17.59 1.38 1.01
CA GLU A 326 -17.16 0.12 1.63
C GLU A 326 -16.08 0.39 2.69
N ARG A 327 -16.16 -0.33 3.80
CA ARG A 327 -15.18 -0.29 4.87
C ARG A 327 -14.80 -1.71 5.25
N ARG A 328 -13.56 -2.09 4.98
CA ARG A 328 -13.05 -3.40 5.35
C ARG A 328 -11.95 -3.27 6.40
N ILE A 329 -12.03 -4.08 7.43
CA ILE A 329 -11.04 -4.12 8.52
C ILE A 329 -10.37 -5.48 8.50
N ILE A 330 -9.07 -5.49 8.24
CA ILE A 330 -8.25 -6.70 8.23
C ILE A 330 -7.77 -6.98 9.67
N ARG A 331 -8.09 -8.15 10.19
CA ARG A 331 -7.64 -8.55 11.53
C ARG A 331 -6.13 -8.76 11.55
N THR A 332 -5.49 -8.18 12.54
CA THR A 332 -4.07 -8.40 12.85
C THR A 332 -3.84 -9.72 13.59
N ARG A 333 -2.61 -10.19 13.61
CA ARG A 333 -2.18 -11.37 14.36
C ARG A 333 -0.85 -11.10 15.04
N LEU A 334 -0.75 -11.37 16.33
CA LEU A 334 0.54 -11.36 17.03
C LEU A 334 1.33 -12.61 16.68
N ILE A 335 2.56 -12.44 16.24
CA ILE A 335 3.52 -13.50 15.91
C ILE A 335 4.61 -13.46 16.98
N ILE A 336 4.55 -14.40 17.90
CA ILE A 336 5.50 -14.51 19.01
C ILE A 336 6.78 -15.19 18.51
N ARG A 337 7.94 -14.59 18.84
CA ARG A 337 9.27 -15.06 18.51
C ARG A 337 10.25 -14.80 19.66
N GLY A 338 11.55 -14.76 19.36
CA GLY A 338 12.62 -14.74 20.36
C GLY A 338 12.86 -13.40 21.08
N THR A 339 12.25 -12.29 20.68
CA THR A 339 12.45 -11.00 21.37
C THR A 339 11.50 -10.75 22.54
N THR A 340 10.60 -11.67 22.83
CA THR A 340 9.77 -11.66 24.05
C THR A 340 9.88 -13.00 24.76
N ARG A 341 9.61 -12.99 26.08
CA ARG A 341 9.63 -14.23 26.91
C ARG A 341 8.45 -15.12 26.60
#